data_88482a25854697a2f7de7735e44c145a
#
_entry.id   88482a25854697a2f7de7735e44c145a
#
_cell.length_a   1.000
_cell.length_b   1.000
_cell.length_c   1.000
_cell.angle_alpha   90.00
_cell.angle_beta   90.00
_cell.angle_gamma   90.00
#
_symmetry.space_group_name_H-M   'P 1'
#
loop_
_entity.id
_entity.type
_entity.pdbx_description
1 polymer ?
#
loop_
_entity_poly.entity_id
_entity_poly.type
_entity_poly.pdbx_seq_one_letter_code
_entity_poly.pdbx_strand_id
1 'polypeptide(L)'
;MLGAQIDGIGTSRLTVHGVQRLGGGEFSFTEDFHEAVTFMALGAITGGTVAVKNSAPEQFPLIDRTFAKFGVQVVHEGGGSHTVVAGPLRVREPFTRNILQKVEAAPWPYLPVDLLPIFVALGVKAEGSAMFWNKVYDGAMGWTSELSKFGGHAFMADPHRIVTFGGKPLTPAEVDSPYIIRVAIALLMLAAWASGSHGSGFSHSSGA
;
A
#
# COMPACT_ATOMS: atom_id res chain seq x y z
N MET A 1 17.88 24.93 10.86
CA MET A 1 17.08 24.72 12.08
C MET A 1 17.96 24.46 13.30
N LEU A 2 18.72 23.37 13.41
CA LEU A 2 19.62 23.13 14.54
C LEU A 2 21.04 23.69 14.35
N GLY A 3 21.33 24.35 13.22
CA GLY A 3 22.62 24.96 12.91
C GLY A 3 23.62 24.03 12.21
N ALA A 4 23.20 22.81 11.82
CA ALA A 4 24.04 21.94 11.00
C ALA A 4 24.19 22.52 9.58
N GLN A 5 25.38 22.46 9.04
CA GLN A 5 25.68 22.80 7.64
C GLN A 5 25.79 21.53 6.84
N ILE A 6 24.96 21.41 5.80
CA ILE A 6 24.88 20.21 4.97
C ILE A 6 24.84 20.64 3.49
N ASP A 7 25.84 20.21 2.73
CA ASP A 7 25.90 20.40 1.29
C ASP A 7 25.38 19.17 0.56
N GLY A 8 24.86 19.35 -0.63
CA GLY A 8 24.40 18.26 -1.51
C GLY A 8 23.07 17.64 -1.11
N ILE A 9 22.24 18.32 -0.33
CA ILE A 9 20.87 17.85 -0.03
C ILE A 9 20.11 17.61 -1.36
N GLY A 10 19.50 16.43 -1.49
CA GLY A 10 18.79 16.02 -2.72
C GLY A 10 19.70 15.38 -3.79
N THR A 11 20.98 15.23 -3.52
CA THR A 11 21.93 14.54 -4.41
C THR A 11 22.36 13.20 -3.81
N SER A 12 23.14 12.42 -4.58
CA SER A 12 23.70 11.14 -4.12
C SER A 12 24.88 11.28 -3.15
N ARG A 13 25.35 12.52 -2.91
CA ARG A 13 26.47 12.80 -2.01
C ARG A 13 26.09 13.91 -1.04
N LEU A 14 26.13 13.60 0.23
CA LEU A 14 25.96 14.57 1.32
C LEU A 14 27.31 14.85 1.99
N THR A 15 27.59 16.12 2.24
CA THR A 15 28.70 16.54 3.08
C THR A 15 28.15 17.26 4.29
N VAL A 16 28.39 16.70 5.48
CA VAL A 16 27.98 17.29 6.75
C VAL A 16 29.19 17.95 7.36
N HIS A 17 29.15 19.26 7.58
CA HIS A 17 30.19 20.00 8.26
C HIS A 17 29.93 19.92 9.75
N GLY A 18 30.89 19.32 10.49
CA GLY A 18 30.79 19.20 11.93
C GLY A 18 30.84 20.57 12.61
N VAL A 19 29.99 20.73 13.61
CA VAL A 19 29.98 21.93 14.48
C VAL A 19 30.20 21.54 15.92
N GLN A 20 30.75 22.45 16.71
CA GLN A 20 31.03 22.15 18.12
C GLN A 20 29.77 21.93 18.95
N ARG A 21 28.65 22.60 18.57
CA ARG A 21 27.35 22.48 19.24
C ARG A 21 26.23 22.75 18.27
N LEU A 22 25.20 21.93 18.33
CA LEU A 22 23.92 22.19 17.67
C LEU A 22 23.08 23.10 18.57
N GLY A 23 22.27 23.96 17.92
CA GLY A 23 21.29 24.80 18.60
C GLY A 23 20.02 24.02 18.94
N GLY A 24 19.06 24.70 19.61
CA GLY A 24 17.69 24.25 19.74
C GLY A 24 16.83 24.79 18.60
N GLY A 25 15.63 24.25 18.45
CA GLY A 25 14.64 24.72 17.47
C GLY A 25 13.29 24.06 17.67
N GLU A 26 12.26 24.66 17.10
CA GLU A 26 10.92 24.09 17.03
C GLU A 26 10.73 23.42 15.67
N PHE A 27 10.04 22.30 15.66
CA PHE A 27 9.72 21.56 14.47
C PHE A 27 8.32 20.95 14.59
N SER A 28 7.52 21.10 13.55
CA SER A 28 6.21 20.44 13.44
C SER A 28 6.29 19.30 12.44
N PHE A 29 5.87 18.11 12.86
CA PHE A 29 5.75 16.97 11.96
C PHE A 29 4.47 17.12 11.13
N THR A 30 4.53 16.64 9.90
CA THR A 30 3.34 16.39 9.09
C THR A 30 2.63 15.13 9.57
N GLU A 31 1.44 14.85 9.06
CA GLU A 31 0.77 13.57 9.26
C GLU A 31 1.64 12.43 8.72
N ASP A 32 1.52 11.25 9.33
CA ASP A 32 2.17 10.04 8.83
C ASP A 32 1.47 9.58 7.55
N PHE A 33 2.11 9.81 6.41
CA PHE A 33 1.56 9.43 5.11
C PHE A 33 1.44 7.90 4.93
N HIS A 34 2.18 7.08 5.67
CA HIS A 34 2.00 5.63 5.65
C HIS A 34 0.65 5.24 6.29
N GLU A 35 0.26 5.91 7.37
CA GLU A 35 -1.06 5.72 7.97
C GLU A 35 -2.15 6.23 7.03
N ALA A 36 -1.97 7.41 6.44
CA ALA A 36 -2.91 7.95 5.48
C ALA A 36 -3.18 6.96 4.32
N VAL A 37 -2.11 6.44 3.70
CA VAL A 37 -2.20 5.44 2.62
C VAL A 37 -2.90 4.16 3.09
N THR A 38 -2.64 3.73 4.32
CA THR A 38 -3.28 2.55 4.91
C THR A 38 -4.80 2.69 4.96
N PHE A 39 -5.32 3.79 5.50
CA PHE A 39 -6.76 4.03 5.56
C PHE A 39 -7.39 4.25 4.18
N MET A 40 -6.69 4.93 3.28
CA MET A 40 -7.13 5.10 1.90
C MET A 40 -7.25 3.74 1.19
N ALA A 41 -6.27 2.86 1.35
CA ALA A 41 -6.31 1.51 0.78
C ALA A 41 -7.43 0.65 1.40
N LEU A 42 -7.65 0.77 2.71
CA LEU A 42 -8.77 0.09 3.39
C LEU A 42 -10.11 0.49 2.76
N GLY A 43 -10.35 1.79 2.55
CA GLY A 43 -11.53 2.28 1.85
C GLY A 43 -11.67 1.65 0.46
N ALA A 44 -10.60 1.65 -0.34
CA ALA A 44 -10.62 1.08 -1.68
C ALA A 44 -10.89 -0.44 -1.69
N ILE A 45 -10.29 -1.20 -0.77
CA ILE A 45 -10.47 -2.67 -0.67
C ILE A 45 -11.89 -3.03 -0.25
N THR A 46 -12.46 -2.31 0.70
CA THR A 46 -13.80 -2.60 1.25
C THR A 46 -14.93 -1.99 0.42
N GLY A 47 -14.62 -1.19 -0.60
CA GLY A 47 -15.61 -0.50 -1.44
C GLY A 47 -16.23 0.73 -0.78
N GLY A 48 -15.62 1.22 0.31
CA GLY A 48 -15.97 2.45 0.99
C GLY A 48 -15.09 3.64 0.56
N THR A 49 -15.40 4.81 1.09
CA THR A 49 -14.57 6.00 0.95
C THR A 49 -14.09 6.43 2.33
N VAL A 50 -12.79 6.57 2.47
CA VAL A 50 -12.16 7.09 3.69
C VAL A 50 -11.37 8.34 3.32
N ALA A 51 -11.77 9.46 3.90
CA ALA A 51 -11.02 10.70 3.80
C ALA A 51 -10.05 10.80 4.99
N VAL A 52 -8.81 11.12 4.71
CA VAL A 52 -7.75 11.28 5.71
C VAL A 52 -7.20 12.70 5.65
N LYS A 53 -6.80 13.24 6.80
CA LYS A 53 -6.06 14.49 6.84
C LYS A 53 -4.68 14.27 6.20
N ASN A 54 -4.25 15.18 5.34
CA ASN A 54 -2.97 15.12 4.66
C ASN A 54 -2.46 16.52 4.36
N SER A 55 -1.46 16.96 5.09
CA SER A 55 -0.81 18.26 4.92
C SER A 55 0.42 18.21 4.01
N ALA A 56 0.78 17.03 3.50
CA ALA A 56 1.96 16.82 2.67
C ALA A 56 1.65 16.04 1.38
N PRO A 57 0.69 16.50 0.55
CA PRO A 57 0.33 15.80 -0.69
C PRO A 57 1.49 15.74 -1.69
N GLU A 58 2.49 16.60 -1.57
CA GLU A 58 3.70 16.57 -2.39
C GLU A 58 4.55 15.30 -2.21
N GLN A 59 4.31 14.52 -1.17
CA GLN A 59 4.96 13.22 -0.95
C GLN A 59 4.24 12.06 -1.65
N PHE A 60 3.07 12.32 -2.25
CA PHE A 60 2.21 11.30 -2.82
C PHE A 60 2.41 10.94 -4.31
N PRO A 61 3.22 11.60 -5.14
CA PRO A 61 3.20 11.35 -6.59
C PRO A 61 3.40 9.88 -7.00
N LEU A 62 4.29 9.12 -6.33
CA LEU A 62 4.48 7.69 -6.62
C LEU A 62 3.41 6.81 -5.96
N ILE A 63 2.87 7.24 -4.83
CA ILE A 63 1.76 6.57 -4.13
C ILE A 63 0.51 6.65 -5.01
N ASP A 64 0.16 7.83 -5.51
CA ASP A 64 -0.99 8.05 -6.39
C ASP A 64 -0.89 7.22 -7.68
N ARG A 65 0.30 7.23 -8.30
CA ARG A 65 0.58 6.40 -9.47
C ARG A 65 0.45 4.90 -9.15
N THR A 66 0.76 4.49 -7.93
CA THR A 66 0.63 3.10 -7.51
C THR A 66 -0.83 2.73 -7.30
N PHE A 67 -1.62 3.58 -6.67
CA PHE A 67 -3.08 3.40 -6.58
C PHE A 67 -3.73 3.33 -7.96
N ALA A 68 -3.33 4.21 -8.88
CA ALA A 68 -3.84 4.24 -10.25
C ALA A 68 -3.61 2.92 -11.01
N LYS A 69 -2.56 2.15 -10.69
CA LYS A 69 -2.30 0.82 -11.27
C LYS A 69 -3.40 -0.19 -10.97
N PHE A 70 -4.20 0.04 -9.92
CA PHE A 70 -5.33 -0.80 -9.52
C PHE A 70 -6.69 -0.18 -9.81
N GLY A 71 -6.72 0.92 -10.58
CA GLY A 71 -7.94 1.63 -10.93
C GLY A 71 -8.48 2.53 -9.82
N VAL A 72 -7.67 2.83 -8.83
CA VAL A 72 -7.99 3.75 -7.72
C VAL A 72 -7.43 5.13 -8.05
N GLN A 73 -8.28 6.15 -8.02
CA GLN A 73 -7.87 7.55 -8.11
C GLN A 73 -7.68 8.12 -6.71
N VAL A 74 -6.64 8.88 -6.52
CA VAL A 74 -6.42 9.67 -5.30
C VAL A 74 -6.76 11.13 -5.60
N VAL A 75 -7.48 11.75 -4.68
CA VAL A 75 -7.87 13.16 -4.74
C VAL A 75 -7.33 13.86 -3.51
N HIS A 76 -6.64 14.97 -3.70
CA HIS A 76 -6.08 15.81 -2.66
C HIS A 76 -6.79 17.17 -2.67
N GLU A 77 -7.59 17.44 -1.64
CA GLU A 77 -8.31 18.71 -1.53
C GLU A 77 -8.63 19.07 -0.07
N GLY A 78 -8.75 20.34 0.21
CA GLY A 78 -9.17 20.82 1.54
C GLY A 78 -8.26 20.40 2.69
N GLY A 79 -6.97 20.13 2.44
CA GLY A 79 -6.03 19.61 3.45
C GLY A 79 -6.24 18.14 3.80
N GLY A 80 -6.96 17.40 2.96
CA GLY A 80 -7.18 15.97 3.08
C GLY A 80 -6.87 15.21 1.80
N SER A 81 -6.91 13.90 1.91
CA SER A 81 -6.79 12.98 0.76
C SER A 81 -7.82 11.86 0.89
N HIS A 82 -8.37 11.43 -0.23
CA HIS A 82 -9.28 10.30 -0.28
C HIS A 82 -9.14 9.52 -1.59
N THR A 83 -9.63 8.29 -1.61
CA THR A 83 -9.66 7.47 -2.82
C THR A 83 -11.03 7.45 -3.45
N VAL A 84 -11.05 7.47 -4.77
CA VAL A 84 -12.25 7.28 -5.59
C VAL A 84 -12.08 6.00 -6.42
N VAL A 85 -13.03 5.09 -6.31
CA VAL A 85 -13.05 3.84 -7.07
C VAL A 85 -14.30 3.83 -7.94
N ALA A 86 -14.09 3.93 -9.25
CA ALA A 86 -15.19 4.05 -10.23
C ALA A 86 -15.84 2.70 -10.60
N GLY A 87 -15.49 1.62 -9.93
CA GLY A 87 -16.00 0.28 -10.22
C GLY A 87 -15.15 -0.80 -9.52
N PRO A 88 -15.21 -2.06 -9.96
CA PRO A 88 -14.39 -3.10 -9.38
C PRO A 88 -12.91 -2.77 -9.55
N LEU A 89 -12.12 -3.05 -8.50
CA LEU A 89 -10.67 -2.90 -8.58
C LEU A 89 -10.11 -3.80 -9.67
N ARG A 90 -9.30 -3.21 -10.54
CA ARG A 90 -8.70 -3.93 -11.67
C ARG A 90 -7.26 -3.46 -11.89
N VAL A 91 -6.36 -4.42 -12.08
CA VAL A 91 -5.00 -4.12 -12.48
C VAL A 91 -5.01 -3.50 -13.88
N ARG A 92 -4.50 -2.28 -14.00
CA ARG A 92 -4.42 -1.55 -15.28
C ARG A 92 -3.31 -2.13 -16.14
N GLU A 93 -3.59 -2.28 -17.42
CA GLU A 93 -2.56 -2.71 -18.38
C GLU A 93 -1.42 -1.67 -18.43
N PRO A 94 -0.15 -2.11 -18.36
CA PRO A 94 0.97 -1.18 -18.52
C PRO A 94 1.01 -0.58 -19.91
N PHE A 95 1.55 0.63 -20.02
CA PHE A 95 1.71 1.32 -21.32
C PHE A 95 2.44 0.48 -22.37
N THR A 96 3.43 -0.31 -21.95
CA THR A 96 4.25 -1.16 -22.82
C THR A 96 3.55 -2.44 -23.27
N ARG A 97 2.33 -2.73 -22.81
CA ARG A 97 1.55 -3.93 -23.11
C ARG A 97 2.35 -5.26 -23.00
N ASN A 98 1.67 -6.39 -22.91
CA ASN A 98 2.27 -7.73 -22.86
C ASN A 98 3.31 -7.96 -21.73
N ILE A 99 3.36 -7.11 -20.72
CA ILE A 99 4.15 -7.31 -19.51
C ILE A 99 3.27 -7.18 -18.27
N LEU A 100 3.67 -7.78 -17.17
CA LEU A 100 2.98 -7.63 -15.89
C LEU A 100 3.07 -6.19 -15.40
N GLN A 101 1.96 -5.67 -14.84
CA GLN A 101 2.00 -4.44 -14.07
C GLN A 101 2.92 -4.62 -12.87
N LYS A 102 3.83 -3.66 -12.65
CA LYS A 102 4.83 -3.74 -11.59
C LYS A 102 4.58 -2.70 -10.51
N VAL A 103 4.73 -3.12 -9.26
CA VAL A 103 4.86 -2.25 -8.08
C VAL A 103 6.23 -2.50 -7.49
N GLU A 104 7.10 -1.53 -7.57
CA GLU A 104 8.48 -1.62 -7.08
C GLU A 104 8.65 -0.70 -5.90
N ALA A 105 9.12 -1.24 -4.79
CA ALA A 105 9.43 -0.49 -3.58
C ALA A 105 10.94 -0.46 -3.35
N ALA A 106 11.46 0.71 -3.04
CA ALA A 106 12.88 0.97 -2.82
C ALA A 106 13.04 2.14 -1.83
N PRO A 107 14.26 2.46 -1.38
CA PRO A 107 14.49 3.62 -0.52
C PRO A 107 13.96 4.91 -1.14
N TRP A 108 13.50 5.83 -0.28
CA TRP A 108 13.05 7.15 -0.71
C TRP A 108 14.06 7.82 -1.67
N PRO A 109 13.63 8.50 -2.74
CA PRO A 109 12.27 8.94 -3.07
C PRO A 109 11.43 7.96 -3.92
N TYR A 110 11.75 6.69 -3.94
CA TYR A 110 10.89 5.66 -4.52
C TYR A 110 9.66 5.40 -3.66
N LEU A 111 8.77 4.50 -4.12
CA LEU A 111 7.67 4.02 -3.30
C LEU A 111 8.24 3.39 -2.01
N PRO A 112 7.88 3.89 -0.83
CA PRO A 112 8.36 3.34 0.43
C PRO A 112 8.05 1.85 0.58
N VAL A 113 9.04 1.09 0.99
CA VAL A 113 8.92 -0.38 1.09
C VAL A 113 7.87 -0.82 2.12
N ASP A 114 7.65 -0.02 3.15
CA ASP A 114 6.65 -0.29 4.18
C ASP A 114 5.21 -0.21 3.64
N LEU A 115 4.98 0.46 2.51
CA LEU A 115 3.69 0.47 1.84
C LEU A 115 3.45 -0.75 0.94
N LEU A 116 4.50 -1.52 0.63
CA LEU A 116 4.39 -2.64 -0.30
C LEU A 116 3.35 -3.69 0.12
N PRO A 117 3.26 -4.11 1.41
CA PRO A 117 2.23 -5.06 1.85
C PRO A 117 0.81 -4.55 1.62
N ILE A 118 0.57 -3.25 1.80
CA ILE A 118 -0.72 -2.63 1.56
C ILE A 118 -1.13 -2.73 0.07
N PHE A 119 -0.18 -2.47 -0.84
CA PHE A 119 -0.43 -2.62 -2.27
C PHE A 119 -0.52 -4.07 -2.72
N VAL A 120 0.13 -5.02 -2.01
CA VAL A 120 -0.10 -6.46 -2.22
C VAL A 120 -1.54 -6.83 -1.91
N ALA A 121 -2.11 -6.33 -0.80
CA ALA A 121 -3.52 -6.55 -0.46
C ALA A 121 -4.45 -6.00 -1.56
N LEU A 122 -4.18 -4.81 -2.10
CA LEU A 122 -4.90 -4.28 -3.28
C LEU A 122 -4.76 -5.19 -4.49
N GLY A 123 -3.57 -5.74 -4.75
CA GLY A 123 -3.33 -6.65 -5.87
C GLY A 123 -4.01 -8.01 -5.72
N VAL A 124 -4.25 -8.48 -4.49
CA VAL A 124 -5.06 -9.68 -4.22
C VAL A 124 -6.54 -9.41 -4.48
N LYS A 125 -7.03 -8.21 -4.14
CA LYS A 125 -8.41 -7.79 -4.37
C LYS A 125 -8.69 -7.49 -5.83
N ALA A 126 -7.79 -6.81 -6.54
CA ALA A 126 -7.98 -6.32 -7.90
C ALA A 126 -7.98 -7.46 -8.91
N GLU A 127 -8.94 -7.45 -9.84
CA GLU A 127 -8.93 -8.38 -10.98
C GLU A 127 -7.71 -8.19 -11.85
N GLY A 128 -7.01 -9.28 -12.17
CA GLY A 128 -5.81 -9.28 -12.99
C GLY A 128 -4.55 -9.70 -12.23
N SER A 129 -3.39 -9.46 -12.83
CA SER A 129 -2.10 -9.90 -12.30
C SER A 129 -1.14 -8.73 -12.14
N ALA A 130 -0.46 -8.67 -11.01
CA ALA A 130 0.56 -7.67 -10.73
C ALA A 130 1.77 -8.28 -10.05
N MET A 131 2.97 -7.78 -10.40
CA MET A 131 4.22 -8.14 -9.75
C MET A 131 4.60 -7.09 -8.71
N PHE A 132 4.98 -7.55 -7.53
CA PHE A 132 5.49 -6.73 -6.44
C PHE A 132 6.94 -7.06 -6.18
N TRP A 133 7.78 -6.04 -6.10
CA TRP A 133 9.21 -6.18 -5.91
C TRP A 133 9.70 -5.37 -4.72
N ASN A 134 10.17 -6.07 -3.69
CA ASN A 134 10.85 -5.48 -2.55
C ASN A 134 12.36 -5.40 -2.85
N LYS A 135 12.88 -4.20 -3.01
CA LYS A 135 14.30 -3.97 -3.32
C LYS A 135 15.15 -3.62 -2.08
N VAL A 136 14.59 -3.80 -0.88
CA VAL A 136 15.24 -3.32 0.36
C VAL A 136 15.58 -4.46 1.30
N TYR A 137 14.62 -5.36 1.58
CA TYR A 137 14.78 -6.38 2.61
C TYR A 137 14.80 -7.78 2.02
N ASP A 138 15.81 -8.56 2.39
CA ASP A 138 15.90 -9.96 2.02
C ASP A 138 14.79 -10.78 2.71
N GLY A 139 14.18 -11.68 1.95
CA GLY A 139 13.17 -12.59 2.47
C GLY A 139 11.86 -11.93 2.96
N ALA A 140 11.70 -10.63 2.77
CA ALA A 140 10.57 -9.88 3.30
C ALA A 140 9.21 -10.20 2.65
N MET A 141 9.18 -11.07 1.64
CA MET A 141 7.94 -11.51 0.97
C MET A 141 7.41 -12.85 1.51
N GLY A 142 8.09 -13.49 2.47
CA GLY A 142 7.69 -14.81 3.00
C GLY A 142 6.28 -14.87 3.59
N TRP A 143 5.80 -13.77 4.18
CA TRP A 143 4.45 -13.66 4.73
C TRP A 143 3.33 -13.86 3.68
N THR A 144 3.65 -13.74 2.40
CA THR A 144 2.66 -13.92 1.33
C THR A 144 2.14 -15.34 1.20
N SER A 145 2.79 -16.32 1.83
CA SER A 145 2.24 -17.66 2.03
C SER A 145 0.90 -17.66 2.76
N GLU A 146 0.68 -16.69 3.66
CA GLU A 146 -0.58 -16.55 4.41
C GLU A 146 -1.77 -16.20 3.49
N LEU A 147 -1.52 -15.59 2.33
CA LEU A 147 -2.56 -15.24 1.37
C LEU A 147 -3.34 -16.46 0.88
N SER A 148 -2.68 -17.62 0.77
CA SER A 148 -3.32 -18.87 0.35
C SER A 148 -4.38 -19.36 1.33
N LYS A 149 -4.23 -19.06 2.63
CA LYS A 149 -5.23 -19.41 3.66
C LYS A 149 -6.56 -18.69 3.41
N PHE A 150 -6.53 -17.48 2.89
CA PHE A 150 -7.73 -16.75 2.45
C PHE A 150 -8.28 -17.23 1.10
N GLY A 151 -7.60 -18.14 0.39
CA GLY A 151 -7.88 -18.46 -1.00
C GLY A 151 -7.29 -17.44 -1.98
N GLY A 152 -6.46 -16.52 -1.51
CA GLY A 152 -5.71 -15.59 -2.34
C GLY A 152 -4.61 -16.29 -3.13
N HIS A 153 -4.44 -15.91 -4.40
CA HIS A 153 -3.45 -16.52 -5.26
C HIS A 153 -2.23 -15.60 -5.43
N ALA A 154 -1.11 -16.04 -4.91
CA ALA A 154 0.18 -15.38 -5.11
C ALA A 154 1.26 -16.43 -5.41
N PHE A 155 2.18 -16.08 -6.30
CA PHE A 155 3.35 -16.89 -6.66
C PHE A 155 4.61 -16.13 -6.28
N MET A 156 5.45 -16.74 -5.44
CA MET A 156 6.75 -16.21 -5.09
C MET A 156 7.75 -16.58 -6.18
N ALA A 157 8.19 -15.59 -6.95
CA ALA A 157 9.16 -15.78 -8.01
C ALA A 157 10.58 -15.93 -7.45
N ASP A 158 10.89 -15.18 -6.42
CA ASP A 158 12.14 -15.25 -5.64
C ASP A 158 11.92 -14.56 -4.26
N PRO A 159 12.94 -14.50 -3.37
CA PRO A 159 12.81 -13.89 -2.04
C PRO A 159 12.34 -12.44 -2.03
N HIS A 160 12.45 -11.73 -3.15
CA HIS A 160 12.14 -10.32 -3.29
C HIS A 160 10.88 -10.03 -4.13
N ARG A 161 10.42 -11.00 -4.93
CA ARG A 161 9.35 -10.78 -5.91
C ARG A 161 8.23 -11.78 -5.79
N ILE A 162 7.00 -11.26 -5.81
CA ILE A 162 5.80 -12.06 -5.92
C ILE A 162 4.95 -11.57 -7.09
N VAL A 163 4.11 -12.46 -7.60
CA VAL A 163 3.03 -12.14 -8.55
C VAL A 163 1.71 -12.49 -7.90
N THR A 164 0.77 -11.56 -7.84
CA THR A 164 -0.60 -11.83 -7.43
C THR A 164 -1.48 -12.10 -8.64
N PHE A 165 -2.47 -12.99 -8.47
CA PHE A 165 -3.53 -13.29 -9.42
C PHE A 165 -4.85 -13.00 -8.73
N GLY A 166 -5.23 -11.71 -8.69
CA GLY A 166 -6.32 -11.21 -7.88
C GLY A 166 -7.70 -11.32 -8.52
N GLY A 167 -8.68 -10.72 -7.83
CA GLY A 167 -10.08 -10.69 -8.27
C GLY A 167 -10.88 -11.94 -7.92
N LYS A 168 -10.30 -12.89 -7.18
CA LYS A 168 -11.02 -14.07 -6.72
C LYS A 168 -11.66 -13.81 -5.35
N PRO A 169 -12.82 -14.43 -5.06
CA PRO A 169 -13.41 -14.37 -3.73
C PRO A 169 -12.42 -14.89 -2.68
N LEU A 170 -12.35 -14.20 -1.55
CA LEU A 170 -11.61 -14.66 -0.38
C LEU A 170 -12.58 -15.26 0.64
N THR A 171 -12.09 -16.21 1.40
CA THR A 171 -12.79 -16.83 2.53
C THR A 171 -12.13 -16.41 3.84
N PRO A 172 -12.90 -16.21 4.92
CA PRO A 172 -12.33 -15.98 6.24
C PRO A 172 -11.36 -17.09 6.63
N ALA A 173 -10.21 -16.71 7.18
CA ALA A 173 -9.19 -17.67 7.59
C ALA A 173 -8.43 -17.16 8.81
N GLU A 174 -7.83 -18.09 9.55
CA GLU A 174 -6.86 -17.79 10.59
C GLU A 174 -5.48 -17.69 9.96
N VAL A 175 -4.82 -16.55 10.17
CA VAL A 175 -3.52 -16.24 9.57
C VAL A 175 -2.53 -15.78 10.62
N ASP A 176 -1.27 -16.07 10.37
CA ASP A 176 -0.16 -15.66 11.22
C ASP A 176 0.51 -14.42 10.64
N SER A 177 0.64 -13.38 11.44
CA SER A 177 1.37 -12.18 11.04
C SER A 177 2.78 -12.20 11.63
N PRO A 178 3.82 -11.95 10.82
CA PRO A 178 5.13 -11.64 11.39
C PRO A 178 5.03 -10.31 12.17
N TYR A 179 6.03 -10.03 13.02
CA TYR A 179 6.12 -8.78 13.77
C TYR A 179 6.48 -7.58 12.87
N ILE A 180 5.70 -7.42 11.80
CA ILE A 180 5.83 -6.33 10.81
C ILE A 180 4.46 -5.66 10.70
N ILE A 181 4.35 -4.44 11.22
CA ILE A 181 3.07 -3.71 11.36
C ILE A 181 2.30 -3.67 10.04
N ARG A 182 2.94 -3.31 8.94
CA ARG A 182 2.25 -3.15 7.64
C ARG A 182 1.80 -4.49 7.04
N VAL A 183 2.48 -5.57 7.35
CA VAL A 183 2.02 -6.92 6.98
C VAL A 183 0.78 -7.30 7.79
N ALA A 184 0.79 -7.09 9.11
CA ALA A 184 -0.38 -7.34 9.95
C ALA A 184 -1.60 -6.58 9.46
N ILE A 185 -1.43 -5.30 9.11
CA ILE A 185 -2.50 -4.45 8.59
C ILE A 185 -2.99 -4.95 7.22
N ALA A 186 -2.10 -5.34 6.32
CA ALA A 186 -2.48 -5.89 5.01
C ALA A 186 -3.32 -7.16 5.14
N LEU A 187 -2.93 -8.07 6.03
CA LEU A 187 -3.69 -9.29 6.33
C LEU A 187 -5.05 -8.95 6.98
N LEU A 188 -5.09 -7.98 7.89
CA LEU A 188 -6.34 -7.50 8.50
C LEU A 188 -7.31 -6.89 7.47
N MET A 189 -6.81 -6.12 6.51
CA MET A 189 -7.63 -5.58 5.41
C MET A 189 -8.28 -6.69 4.59
N LEU A 190 -7.52 -7.74 4.27
CA LEU A 190 -8.03 -8.89 3.53
C LEU A 190 -9.04 -9.68 4.35
N ALA A 191 -8.80 -9.85 5.66
CA ALA A 191 -9.76 -10.49 6.57
C ALA A 191 -11.07 -9.70 6.67
N ALA A 192 -11.01 -8.37 6.78
CA ALA A 192 -12.17 -7.52 6.82
C ALA A 192 -13.00 -7.62 5.52
N TRP A 193 -12.33 -7.64 4.36
CA TRP A 193 -13.02 -7.85 3.09
C TRP A 193 -13.62 -9.25 2.98
N ALA A 194 -12.88 -10.31 3.33
CA ALA A 194 -13.37 -11.69 3.29
C ALA A 194 -14.63 -11.86 4.16
N SER A 195 -14.67 -11.28 5.35
CA SER A 195 -15.81 -11.33 6.26
C SER A 195 -17.03 -10.56 5.72
N GLY A 196 -16.81 -9.40 5.10
CA GLY A 196 -17.89 -8.58 4.52
C GLY A 196 -18.55 -9.22 3.30
N SER A 197 -17.81 -9.99 2.52
CA SER A 197 -18.34 -10.68 1.34
C SER A 197 -19.30 -11.84 1.67
N HIS A 198 -19.25 -12.39 2.88
CA HIS A 198 -20.17 -13.45 3.34
C HIS A 198 -21.44 -12.88 3.99
N GLY A 199 -21.45 -11.62 4.43
CA GLY A 199 -22.63 -10.98 5.04
C GLY A 199 -23.70 -10.53 4.05
N SER A 200 -23.41 -10.41 2.77
CA SER A 200 -24.36 -9.96 1.75
C SER A 200 -25.27 -11.06 1.20
N GLY A 201 -25.17 -12.29 1.68
CA GLY A 201 -25.94 -13.46 1.23
C GLY A 201 -27.18 -13.80 2.06
N PHE A 202 -27.51 -13.07 3.12
CA PHE A 202 -28.76 -13.26 3.87
C PHE A 202 -29.89 -12.46 3.22
N SER A 203 -30.43 -12.96 2.12
CA SER A 203 -31.79 -12.58 1.70
C SER A 203 -32.78 -13.21 2.69
N HIS A 204 -33.49 -12.39 3.45
CA HIS A 204 -34.68 -12.82 4.14
C HIS A 204 -35.69 -13.32 3.06
N SER A 205 -35.82 -14.62 2.91
CA SER A 205 -37.02 -15.19 2.35
C SER A 205 -38.13 -15.04 3.40
N SER A 206 -38.87 -13.94 3.36
CA SER A 206 -40.18 -13.84 3.99
C SER A 206 -41.12 -14.83 3.28
N GLY A 207 -41.27 -16.01 3.84
CA GLY A 207 -42.32 -16.94 3.48
C GLY A 207 -43.65 -16.34 3.89
N ALA A 208 -44.52 -16.25 2.91
CA ALA A 208 -45.96 -16.07 3.09
C ALA A 208 -46.59 -17.42 3.43
#